data_18b6ca0020e513cffd870f2e5c0b5d22
#
_entry.id   18b6ca0020e513cffd870f2e5c0b5d22
#
_cell.length_a   1.000
_cell.length_b   1.000
_cell.length_c   1.000
_cell.angle_alpha   90.00
_cell.angle_beta   90.00
_cell.angle_gamma   90.00
#
_symmetry.space_group_name_H-M   'P 1'
#
loop_
_entity.id
_entity.type
_entity.pdbx_description
1 polymer ?
#
loop_
_entity_poly.entity_id
_entity_poly.type
_entity_poly.pdbx_seq_one_letter_code
_entity_poly.pdbx_strand_id
1 'polypeptide(L)'
;MYYTDQEAEKAILVGVALQSEGITYEQMTEYLDELSFLAETAGAETVKIFTQNLDKPVHATFIGKGKLEEIKAYTEENPVDMVIFDDELSPTQLRNIESVFPGIKVLDRTNLILDIFASRARTAHAKTQVELAQYQYLLPRLTGMWTHLERQKGGIGLRGPGETEIETDRRIIRDKISRLKNELTKIDKQKVIQRKNRGKLVRVALVGYTNVGKSTLMNLLSKSDVFAENKLFATLDTTVRKIAIKNVPFLLADTVGFIRKLPHHLVESFKSTLDEVREADVLVHVVDISHPNFEEQIEVVNKTLADVCGKSDKPVIMVFNKIDAFSYTPKDPDDLTPATRENVSLPELQRTWMSRMDNNCVFISAKDKLNIEELKQKLYEKAREIHTERFPYNDFLYQKYEDLEDQAEDGDKVEDGDNEDL
;
A
#
# COMPACT_ATOMS: atom_id res chain seq x y z
N MET A 1 -4.25 8.50 32.10
CA MET A 1 -4.31 8.79 30.66
C MET A 1 -5.73 8.45 30.25
N TYR A 2 -6.60 9.43 30.14
CA TYR A 2 -8.01 9.23 29.76
C TYR A 2 -8.02 8.96 28.24
N TYR A 3 -8.30 7.74 27.83
CA TYR A 3 -8.76 7.46 26.48
C TYR A 3 -10.19 8.01 26.42
N THR A 4 -10.37 9.17 25.83
CA THR A 4 -11.67 9.55 25.31
C THR A 4 -11.93 8.61 24.15
N ASP A 5 -12.91 7.71 24.28
CA ASP A 5 -13.53 7.02 23.15
C ASP A 5 -14.07 8.12 22.22
N GLN A 6 -13.27 8.53 21.24
CA GLN A 6 -13.80 9.30 20.11
C GLN A 6 -14.65 8.32 19.33
N GLU A 7 -15.95 8.57 19.28
CA GLU A 7 -16.85 7.83 18.38
C GLU A 7 -16.24 7.90 16.96
N ALA A 8 -16.25 6.76 16.26
CA ALA A 8 -15.72 6.70 14.90
C ALA A 8 -16.49 7.67 14.00
N GLU A 9 -15.80 8.46 13.18
CA GLU A 9 -16.46 9.37 12.23
C GLU A 9 -17.26 8.56 11.20
N LYS A 10 -18.50 8.95 10.95
CA LYS A 10 -19.43 8.25 10.06
C LYS A 10 -19.23 8.68 8.62
N ALA A 11 -18.93 7.70 7.76
CA ALA A 11 -18.62 7.93 6.35
C ALA A 11 -19.68 7.36 5.41
N ILE A 12 -20.03 8.13 4.39
CA ILE A 12 -20.72 7.66 3.19
C ILE A 12 -19.69 7.40 2.11
N LEU A 13 -19.80 6.27 1.41
CA LEU A 13 -18.98 5.95 0.25
C LEU A 13 -19.76 6.15 -1.03
N VAL A 14 -19.09 6.71 -2.04
CA VAL A 14 -19.67 6.98 -3.36
C VAL A 14 -18.80 6.34 -4.44
N GLY A 15 -19.40 5.41 -5.19
CA GLY A 15 -18.75 4.75 -6.32
C GLY A 15 -19.49 4.98 -7.63
N VAL A 16 -18.73 5.08 -8.73
CA VAL A 16 -19.28 5.24 -10.08
C VAL A 16 -18.77 4.13 -10.97
N ALA A 17 -19.68 3.34 -11.55
CA ALA A 17 -19.33 2.41 -12.61
C ALA A 17 -19.32 3.18 -13.94
N LEU A 18 -18.13 3.33 -14.51
CA LEU A 18 -17.95 3.99 -15.80
C LEU A 18 -18.02 2.94 -16.92
N GLN A 19 -19.05 2.98 -17.74
CA GLN A 19 -19.21 2.06 -18.89
C GLN A 19 -18.05 2.20 -19.89
N SER A 20 -17.51 3.42 -20.03
CA SER A 20 -16.34 3.69 -20.88
C SER A 20 -15.07 2.93 -20.46
N GLU A 21 -14.97 2.51 -19.19
CA GLU A 21 -13.84 1.75 -18.64
C GLU A 21 -14.12 0.25 -18.55
N GLY A 22 -15.34 -0.19 -18.92
CA GLY A 22 -15.74 -1.59 -18.90
C GLY A 22 -15.91 -2.18 -17.49
N ILE A 23 -16.05 -1.31 -16.46
CA ILE A 23 -16.20 -1.72 -15.07
C ILE A 23 -17.60 -2.34 -14.87
N THR A 24 -17.63 -3.59 -14.44
CA THR A 24 -18.88 -4.29 -14.09
C THR A 24 -19.42 -3.81 -12.73
N TYR A 25 -20.68 -4.10 -12.46
CA TYR A 25 -21.28 -3.80 -11.15
C TYR A 25 -20.60 -4.58 -10.02
N GLU A 26 -20.23 -5.83 -10.28
CA GLU A 26 -19.52 -6.69 -9.32
C GLU A 26 -18.14 -6.11 -8.97
N GLN A 27 -17.36 -5.73 -9.99
CA GLN A 27 -16.07 -5.07 -9.76
C GLN A 27 -16.20 -3.76 -8.99
N MET A 28 -17.23 -2.96 -9.29
CA MET A 28 -17.49 -1.72 -8.55
C MET A 28 -17.79 -2.01 -7.07
N THR A 29 -18.56 -3.06 -6.77
CA THR A 29 -18.87 -3.44 -5.39
C THR A 29 -17.58 -3.81 -4.63
N GLU A 30 -16.70 -4.60 -5.21
CA GLU A 30 -15.41 -4.94 -4.62
C GLU A 30 -14.50 -3.71 -4.41
N TYR A 31 -14.55 -2.77 -5.35
CA TYR A 31 -13.82 -1.50 -5.20
C TYR A 31 -14.33 -0.66 -4.04
N LEU A 32 -15.63 -0.71 -3.78
CA LEU A 32 -16.23 -0.02 -2.64
C LEU A 32 -15.98 -0.75 -1.32
N ASP A 33 -15.86 -2.07 -1.34
CA ASP A 33 -15.42 -2.85 -0.17
C ASP A 33 -13.97 -2.51 0.19
N GLU A 34 -13.08 -2.37 -0.81
CA GLU A 34 -11.71 -1.88 -0.60
C GLU A 34 -11.71 -0.46 -0.03
N LEU A 35 -12.56 0.45 -0.56
CA LEU A 35 -12.70 1.81 -0.05
C LEU A 35 -13.23 1.83 1.39
N SER A 36 -14.19 0.96 1.71
CA SER A 36 -14.70 0.79 3.08
C SER A 36 -13.59 0.38 4.04
N PHE A 37 -12.74 -0.56 3.63
CA PHE A 37 -11.60 -0.98 4.45
C PHE A 37 -10.52 0.11 4.57
N LEU A 38 -10.36 0.98 3.55
CA LEU A 38 -9.52 2.19 3.67
C LEU A 38 -10.11 3.17 4.70
N ALA A 39 -11.41 3.43 4.64
CA ALA A 39 -12.10 4.30 5.60
C ALA A 39 -11.97 3.78 7.04
N GLU A 40 -12.19 2.49 7.25
CA GLU A 40 -11.98 1.83 8.55
C GLU A 40 -10.52 1.94 9.03
N THR A 41 -9.55 1.77 8.12
CA THR A 41 -8.12 1.96 8.43
C THR A 41 -7.80 3.38 8.86
N ALA A 42 -8.52 4.38 8.33
CA ALA A 42 -8.42 5.78 8.73
C ALA A 42 -9.17 6.10 10.04
N GLY A 43 -9.99 5.16 10.55
CA GLY A 43 -10.76 5.32 11.79
C GLY A 43 -12.21 5.79 11.56
N ALA A 44 -12.72 5.71 10.33
CA ALA A 44 -14.10 6.03 10.00
C ALA A 44 -14.97 4.76 9.90
N GLU A 45 -16.26 4.88 10.19
CA GLU A 45 -17.26 3.83 10.04
C GLU A 45 -18.10 4.06 8.79
N THR A 46 -18.16 3.09 7.88
CA THR A 46 -19.01 3.17 6.69
C THR A 46 -20.48 2.91 7.04
N VAL A 47 -21.31 3.95 6.96
CA VAL A 47 -22.74 3.86 7.29
C VAL A 47 -23.62 3.61 6.07
N LYS A 48 -23.20 4.05 4.87
CA LYS A 48 -23.95 3.88 3.62
C LYS A 48 -23.06 3.92 2.41
N ILE A 49 -23.41 3.14 1.41
CA ILE A 49 -22.74 3.12 0.10
C ILE A 49 -23.75 3.58 -0.95
N PHE A 50 -23.33 4.54 -1.79
CA PHE A 50 -24.09 5.00 -2.94
C PHE A 50 -23.35 4.66 -4.22
N THR A 51 -24.08 4.13 -5.20
CA THR A 51 -23.53 3.74 -6.48
C THR A 51 -24.27 4.44 -7.61
N GLN A 52 -23.58 4.72 -8.69
CA GLN A 52 -24.17 5.24 -9.92
C GLN A 52 -23.48 4.64 -11.15
N ASN A 53 -24.28 4.29 -12.16
CA ASN A 53 -23.77 3.91 -13.47
C ASN A 53 -23.81 5.13 -14.39
N LEU A 54 -22.67 5.45 -15.01
CA LEU A 54 -22.54 6.57 -15.94
C LEU A 54 -21.67 6.15 -17.13
N ASP A 55 -21.95 6.71 -18.30
CA ASP A 55 -21.06 6.56 -19.45
C ASP A 55 -19.74 7.28 -19.22
N LYS A 56 -19.81 8.51 -18.70
CA LYS A 56 -18.68 9.37 -18.38
C LYS A 56 -18.95 10.15 -17.09
N PRO A 57 -17.91 10.52 -16.32
CA PRO A 57 -18.07 11.36 -15.15
C PRO A 57 -18.70 12.71 -15.51
N VAL A 58 -19.60 13.21 -14.66
CA VAL A 58 -20.15 14.55 -14.82
C VAL A 58 -19.04 15.58 -14.55
N HIS A 59 -18.84 16.49 -15.48
CA HIS A 59 -17.75 17.47 -15.40
C HIS A 59 -17.81 18.36 -14.14
N ALA A 60 -19.00 18.74 -13.68
CA ALA A 60 -19.18 19.65 -12.56
C ALA A 60 -19.10 18.97 -11.17
N THR A 61 -19.61 17.74 -11.05
CA THR A 61 -19.87 17.10 -9.75
C THR A 61 -19.47 15.63 -9.70
N PHE A 62 -18.79 15.11 -10.73
CA PHE A 62 -18.43 13.71 -10.90
C PHE A 62 -19.63 12.78 -11.06
N ILE A 63 -20.65 12.92 -10.19
CA ILE A 63 -21.93 12.19 -10.19
C ILE A 63 -23.07 13.06 -10.72
N GLY A 64 -24.18 12.45 -11.12
CA GLY A 64 -25.36 13.13 -11.60
C GLY A 64 -26.09 13.91 -10.49
N LYS A 65 -26.83 14.98 -10.88
CA LYS A 65 -27.57 15.83 -9.92
C LYS A 65 -28.53 15.04 -9.04
N GLY A 66 -29.31 14.12 -9.62
CA GLY A 66 -30.29 13.33 -8.86
C GLY A 66 -29.61 12.46 -7.78
N LYS A 67 -28.44 11.86 -8.09
CA LYS A 67 -27.68 11.10 -7.09
C LYS A 67 -27.12 12.02 -6.00
N LEU A 68 -26.67 13.22 -6.37
CA LEU A 68 -26.18 14.21 -5.40
C LEU A 68 -27.30 14.67 -4.44
N GLU A 69 -28.51 14.86 -4.95
CA GLU A 69 -29.71 15.20 -4.15
C GLU A 69 -30.11 14.03 -3.24
N GLU A 70 -30.05 12.79 -3.72
CA GLU A 70 -30.30 11.58 -2.93
C GLU A 70 -29.32 11.46 -1.74
N ILE A 71 -28.01 11.68 -1.99
CA ILE A 71 -27.01 11.68 -0.92
C ILE A 71 -27.29 12.82 0.06
N LYS A 72 -27.63 14.02 -0.43
CA LYS A 72 -27.94 15.17 0.41
C LYS A 72 -29.14 14.89 1.31
N ALA A 73 -30.24 14.37 0.78
CA ALA A 73 -31.41 14.00 1.57
C ALA A 73 -31.04 13.00 2.68
N TYR A 74 -30.21 12.01 2.36
CA TYR A 74 -29.73 11.05 3.38
C TYR A 74 -28.91 11.72 4.48
N THR A 75 -28.01 12.68 4.14
CA THR A 75 -27.19 13.40 5.13
C THR A 75 -28.00 14.37 6.00
N GLU A 76 -29.13 14.83 5.55
CA GLU A 76 -30.06 15.65 6.34
C GLU A 76 -30.85 14.81 7.36
N GLU A 77 -31.10 13.53 7.08
CA GLU A 77 -31.87 12.62 7.94
C GLU A 77 -30.98 11.83 8.91
N ASN A 78 -29.69 11.65 8.57
CA ASN A 78 -28.77 10.80 9.33
C ASN A 78 -27.48 11.57 9.70
N PRO A 79 -26.90 11.28 10.88
CA PRO A 79 -25.62 11.87 11.26
C PRO A 79 -24.50 11.30 10.36
N VAL A 80 -23.85 12.15 9.58
CA VAL A 80 -22.76 11.83 8.68
C VAL A 80 -21.68 12.89 8.82
N ASP A 81 -20.43 12.47 9.01
CA ASP A 81 -19.29 13.37 9.18
C ASP A 81 -18.54 13.59 7.87
N MET A 82 -18.55 12.59 6.98
CA MET A 82 -17.82 12.67 5.72
C MET A 82 -18.46 11.90 4.57
N VAL A 83 -18.19 12.36 3.33
CA VAL A 83 -18.54 11.68 2.08
C VAL A 83 -17.24 11.41 1.32
N ILE A 84 -16.99 10.14 0.98
CA ILE A 84 -15.74 9.67 0.35
C ILE A 84 -16.05 9.13 -1.04
N PHE A 85 -15.39 9.67 -2.05
CA PHE A 85 -15.47 9.20 -3.44
C PHE A 85 -14.36 8.21 -3.75
N ASP A 86 -14.67 7.11 -4.47
CA ASP A 86 -13.67 6.09 -4.88
C ASP A 86 -12.72 6.58 -5.99
N ASP A 87 -13.05 7.68 -6.65
CA ASP A 87 -12.25 8.29 -7.70
C ASP A 87 -11.63 9.61 -7.24
N GLU A 88 -10.54 10.01 -7.90
CA GLU A 88 -9.93 11.31 -7.67
C GLU A 88 -10.85 12.41 -8.24
N LEU A 89 -11.17 13.40 -7.41
CA LEU A 89 -11.97 14.55 -7.80
C LEU A 89 -11.08 15.70 -8.30
N SER A 90 -11.48 16.31 -9.41
CA SER A 90 -10.86 17.56 -9.82
C SER A 90 -11.12 18.67 -8.80
N PRO A 91 -10.26 19.71 -8.73
CA PRO A 91 -10.46 20.83 -7.78
C PRO A 91 -11.84 21.50 -7.93
N THR A 92 -12.38 21.55 -9.16
CA THR A 92 -13.69 22.13 -9.44
C THR A 92 -14.82 21.23 -8.94
N GLN A 93 -14.71 19.90 -9.17
CA GLN A 93 -15.70 18.94 -8.68
C GLN A 93 -15.75 18.93 -7.16
N LEU A 94 -14.59 18.85 -6.51
CA LEU A 94 -14.50 18.87 -5.04
C LEU A 94 -15.21 20.10 -4.46
N ARG A 95 -14.90 21.31 -4.95
CA ARG A 95 -15.54 22.56 -4.51
C ARG A 95 -17.05 22.56 -4.74
N ASN A 96 -17.50 22.09 -5.90
CA ASN A 96 -18.93 22.06 -6.21
C ASN A 96 -19.68 21.10 -5.29
N ILE A 97 -19.08 19.95 -4.98
CA ILE A 97 -19.67 18.96 -4.07
C ILE A 97 -19.66 19.49 -2.63
N GLU A 98 -18.56 20.07 -2.15
CA GLU A 98 -18.48 20.70 -0.82
C GLU A 98 -19.56 21.79 -0.62
N SER A 99 -19.90 22.54 -1.67
CA SER A 99 -20.96 23.55 -1.60
C SER A 99 -22.36 22.96 -1.38
N VAL A 100 -22.56 21.68 -1.71
CA VAL A 100 -23.83 20.94 -1.50
C VAL A 100 -23.93 20.37 -0.09
N PHE A 101 -22.77 20.03 0.52
CA PHE A 101 -22.67 19.39 1.83
C PHE A 101 -22.03 20.33 2.89
N PRO A 102 -22.68 21.42 3.30
CA PRO A 102 -22.11 22.34 4.27
C PRO A 102 -21.90 21.65 5.62
N GLY A 103 -20.66 21.67 6.12
CA GLY A 103 -20.30 21.09 7.42
C GLY A 103 -19.93 19.60 7.37
N ILE A 104 -20.05 18.93 6.23
CA ILE A 104 -19.64 17.54 6.02
C ILE A 104 -18.31 17.56 5.24
N LYS A 105 -17.34 16.75 5.67
CA LYS A 105 -16.05 16.61 4.97
C LYS A 105 -16.28 15.88 3.65
N VAL A 106 -15.76 16.40 2.55
CA VAL A 106 -15.75 15.70 1.26
C VAL A 106 -14.34 15.28 0.95
N LEU A 107 -14.14 13.97 0.82
CA LEU A 107 -12.84 13.37 0.53
C LEU A 107 -12.90 12.60 -0.79
N ASP A 108 -11.81 12.53 -1.48
CA ASP A 108 -11.61 11.57 -2.55
C ASP A 108 -10.64 10.46 -2.08
N ARG A 109 -10.53 9.38 -2.86
CA ARG A 109 -9.64 8.25 -2.57
C ARG A 109 -8.20 8.70 -2.34
N THR A 110 -7.73 9.67 -3.10
CA THR A 110 -6.36 10.21 -2.99
C THR A 110 -6.14 10.86 -1.64
N ASN A 111 -7.06 11.71 -1.18
CA ASN A 111 -6.96 12.36 0.12
C ASN A 111 -7.01 11.35 1.27
N LEU A 112 -7.93 10.37 1.20
CA LEU A 112 -8.03 9.31 2.21
C LEU A 112 -6.73 8.52 2.33
N ILE A 113 -6.11 8.12 1.21
CA ILE A 113 -4.82 7.41 1.21
C ILE A 113 -3.71 8.30 1.81
N LEU A 114 -3.69 9.60 1.48
CA LEU A 114 -2.72 10.55 2.05
C LEU A 114 -2.87 10.69 3.57
N ASP A 115 -4.08 10.69 4.09
CA ASP A 115 -4.36 10.78 5.52
C ASP A 115 -3.93 9.50 6.25
N ILE A 116 -4.19 8.32 5.67
CA ILE A 116 -3.69 7.04 6.19
C ILE A 116 -2.16 7.06 6.25
N PHE A 117 -1.50 7.54 5.20
CA PHE A 117 -0.05 7.62 5.17
C PHE A 117 0.50 8.62 6.17
N ALA A 118 -0.15 9.77 6.37
CA ALA A 118 0.26 10.75 7.37
C ALA A 118 0.20 10.18 8.80
N SER A 119 -0.85 9.40 9.10
CA SER A 119 -1.01 8.74 10.40
C SER A 119 0.02 7.62 10.64
N ARG A 120 0.48 6.95 9.56
CA ARG A 120 1.39 5.79 9.62
C ARG A 120 2.86 6.14 9.49
N ALA A 121 3.22 7.32 8.97
CA ALA A 121 4.60 7.75 8.77
C ALA A 121 5.32 7.92 10.12
N ARG A 122 6.31 7.06 10.40
CA ARG A 122 7.09 7.08 11.65
C ARG A 122 8.45 7.76 11.47
N THR A 123 9.13 7.44 10.38
CA THR A 123 10.46 8.00 10.11
C THR A 123 10.38 9.45 9.60
N ALA A 124 11.42 10.26 9.86
CA ALA A 124 11.50 11.61 9.32
C ALA A 124 11.39 11.61 7.79
N HIS A 125 12.00 10.62 7.13
CA HIS A 125 11.94 10.46 5.69
C HIS A 125 10.51 10.24 5.19
N ALA A 126 9.76 9.26 5.76
CA ALA A 126 8.38 8.99 5.37
C ALA A 126 7.47 10.21 5.65
N LYS A 127 7.65 10.88 6.79
CA LYS A 127 6.91 12.12 7.11
C LYS A 127 7.15 13.20 6.06
N THR A 128 8.40 13.44 5.66
CA THR A 128 8.74 14.43 4.63
C THR A 128 8.15 14.06 3.27
N GLN A 129 8.14 12.75 2.92
CA GLN A 129 7.52 12.26 1.67
C GLN A 129 6.01 12.47 1.65
N VAL A 130 5.33 12.09 2.73
CA VAL A 130 3.87 12.25 2.83
C VAL A 130 3.49 13.73 2.85
N GLU A 131 4.20 14.54 3.61
CA GLU A 131 3.98 15.99 3.66
C GLU A 131 4.15 16.64 2.27
N LEU A 132 5.17 16.22 1.52
CA LEU A 132 5.35 16.67 0.13
C LEU A 132 4.16 16.30 -0.74
N ALA A 133 3.69 15.04 -0.67
CA ALA A 133 2.55 14.57 -1.46
C ALA A 133 1.25 15.32 -1.09
N GLN A 134 1.02 15.58 0.21
CA GLN A 134 -0.12 16.36 0.68
C GLN A 134 -0.09 17.80 0.12
N TYR A 135 1.05 18.48 0.14
CA TYR A 135 1.15 19.82 -0.44
C TYR A 135 1.01 19.83 -1.96
N GLN A 136 1.48 18.79 -2.66
CA GLN A 136 1.28 18.67 -4.10
C GLN A 136 -0.18 18.42 -4.45
N TYR A 137 -0.90 17.63 -3.67
CA TYR A 137 -2.35 17.42 -3.81
C TYR A 137 -3.15 18.69 -3.50
N LEU A 138 -2.76 19.42 -2.44
CA LEU A 138 -3.46 20.63 -1.98
C LEU A 138 -3.26 21.82 -2.92
N LEU A 139 -2.06 21.99 -3.50
CA LEU A 139 -1.69 23.16 -4.30
C LEU A 139 -2.70 23.52 -5.42
N PRO A 140 -3.19 22.59 -6.27
CA PRO A 140 -4.20 22.91 -7.28
C PRO A 140 -5.59 23.16 -6.69
N ARG A 141 -5.85 22.73 -5.44
CA ARG A 141 -7.16 22.82 -4.76
C ARG A 141 -7.34 24.09 -3.92
N LEU A 142 -6.27 24.85 -3.68
CA LEU A 142 -6.30 26.09 -2.91
C LEU A 142 -7.24 27.18 -3.44
N THR A 143 -7.45 27.24 -4.76
CA THR A 143 -8.35 28.23 -5.39
C THR A 143 -9.80 28.15 -4.93
N GLY A 144 -10.21 27.04 -4.32
CA GLY A 144 -11.59 26.82 -3.88
C GLY A 144 -11.85 27.12 -2.40
N MET A 145 -10.81 27.11 -1.57
CA MET A 145 -10.96 27.23 -0.10
C MET A 145 -11.33 28.65 0.37
N TRP A 146 -11.12 29.66 -0.47
CA TRP A 146 -11.32 31.07 -0.12
C TRP A 146 -12.47 31.76 -0.84
N THR A 147 -13.48 31.00 -1.27
CA THR A 147 -14.63 31.54 -2.05
C THR A 147 -15.44 32.62 -1.33
N HIS A 148 -15.36 32.70 0.00
CA HIS A 148 -16.04 33.73 0.77
C HIS A 148 -15.33 35.10 0.67
N LEU A 149 -14.02 35.14 0.39
CA LEU A 149 -13.25 36.38 0.23
C LEU A 149 -13.31 36.91 -1.22
N GLU A 150 -13.49 36.05 -2.22
CA GLU A 150 -13.69 36.45 -3.63
C GLU A 150 -14.96 37.30 -3.84
N ARG A 151 -15.96 37.19 -2.95
CA ARG A 151 -17.22 37.95 -3.04
C ARG A 151 -17.15 39.36 -2.49
N GLN A 152 -16.07 39.78 -1.85
CA GLN A 152 -15.86 41.19 -1.52
C GLN A 152 -15.40 41.93 -2.78
N LYS A 153 -16.40 42.44 -3.54
CA LYS A 153 -16.20 43.22 -4.76
C LYS A 153 -15.30 44.45 -4.48
N GLY A 154 -14.03 44.35 -4.86
CA GLY A 154 -13.25 45.55 -5.20
C GLY A 154 -13.79 46.12 -6.52
N GLY A 155 -13.87 47.45 -6.64
CA GLY A 155 -14.31 48.12 -7.85
C GLY A 155 -13.45 47.79 -9.07
N ILE A 156 -13.91 48.13 -10.26
CA ILE A 156 -13.26 47.87 -11.57
C ILE A 156 -11.77 48.27 -11.51
N GLY A 157 -10.87 47.28 -11.59
CA GLY A 157 -9.41 47.49 -11.63
C GLY A 157 -8.65 47.35 -10.31
N LEU A 158 -9.31 47.09 -9.18
CA LEU A 158 -8.66 46.76 -7.92
C LEU A 158 -8.70 45.22 -7.71
N ARG A 159 -7.53 44.59 -7.62
CA ARG A 159 -7.40 43.21 -7.12
C ARG A 159 -7.97 43.15 -5.71
N GLY A 160 -8.98 42.32 -5.48
CA GLY A 160 -9.54 42.14 -4.15
C GLY A 160 -8.52 41.56 -3.17
N PRO A 161 -8.62 41.83 -1.84
CA PRO A 161 -7.70 41.29 -0.84
C PRO A 161 -7.63 39.75 -0.87
N GLY A 162 -8.68 39.05 -1.32
CA GLY A 162 -8.69 37.59 -1.48
C GLY A 162 -7.75 37.06 -2.57
N GLU A 163 -7.54 37.77 -3.69
CA GLU A 163 -6.56 37.35 -4.73
C GLU A 163 -5.12 37.40 -4.22
N THR A 164 -4.77 38.42 -3.45
CA THR A 164 -3.43 38.57 -2.87
C THR A 164 -3.13 37.54 -1.80
N GLU A 165 -4.14 37.12 -1.04
CA GLU A 165 -4.03 36.07 -0.02
C GLU A 165 -3.85 34.70 -0.68
N ILE A 166 -4.63 34.35 -1.69
CA ILE A 166 -4.49 33.09 -2.44
C ILE A 166 -3.13 33.01 -3.13
N GLU A 167 -2.65 34.09 -3.75
CA GLU A 167 -1.30 34.12 -4.36
C GLU A 167 -0.19 33.96 -3.31
N THR A 168 -0.39 34.53 -2.13
CA THR A 168 0.53 34.39 -1.02
C THR A 168 0.58 32.96 -0.49
N ASP A 169 -0.58 32.34 -0.28
CA ASP A 169 -0.68 30.96 0.17
C ASP A 169 -0.07 29.99 -0.86
N ARG A 170 -0.36 30.20 -2.14
CA ARG A 170 0.27 29.44 -3.22
C ARG A 170 1.79 29.56 -3.21
N ARG A 171 2.32 30.74 -2.97
CA ARG A 171 3.76 30.98 -2.87
C ARG A 171 4.33 30.23 -1.67
N ILE A 172 3.72 30.36 -0.51
CA ILE A 172 4.15 29.66 0.72
C ILE A 172 4.19 28.14 0.48
N ILE A 173 3.14 27.58 -0.14
CA ILE A 173 3.08 26.14 -0.41
C ILE A 173 4.12 25.73 -1.47
N ARG A 174 4.35 26.51 -2.53
CA ARG A 174 5.42 26.24 -3.49
C ARG A 174 6.81 26.27 -2.85
N ASP A 175 7.05 27.23 -1.98
CA ASP A 175 8.31 27.33 -1.22
C ASP A 175 8.47 26.13 -0.29
N LYS A 176 7.39 25.69 0.37
CA LYS A 176 7.38 24.49 1.21
C LYS A 176 7.68 23.23 0.39
N ILE A 177 7.02 23.05 -0.76
CA ILE A 177 7.29 21.94 -1.70
C ILE A 177 8.77 21.94 -2.12
N SER A 178 9.33 23.11 -2.47
CA SER A 178 10.74 23.22 -2.87
C SER A 178 11.69 22.83 -1.73
N ARG A 179 11.41 23.28 -0.50
CA ARG A 179 12.20 22.90 0.68
C ARG A 179 12.14 21.41 0.97
N LEU A 180 10.95 20.80 0.94
CA LEU A 180 10.76 19.37 1.17
C LEU A 180 11.48 18.53 0.11
N LYS A 181 11.43 18.90 -1.18
CA LYS A 181 12.19 18.25 -2.26
C LYS A 181 13.70 18.31 -2.02
N ASN A 182 14.22 19.45 -1.58
CA ASN A 182 15.64 19.60 -1.25
C ASN A 182 16.04 18.76 -0.03
N GLU A 183 15.17 18.66 0.98
CA GLU A 183 15.36 17.81 2.14
C GLU A 183 15.41 16.35 1.78
N LEU A 184 14.45 15.85 0.99
CA LEU A 184 14.44 14.49 0.48
C LEU A 184 15.72 14.17 -0.31
N THR A 185 16.17 15.08 -1.18
CA THR A 185 17.41 14.88 -1.93
C THR A 185 18.63 14.69 -1.01
N LYS A 186 18.69 15.40 0.13
CA LYS A 186 19.76 15.24 1.11
C LYS A 186 19.68 13.87 1.81
N ILE A 187 18.47 13.48 2.23
CA ILE A 187 18.23 12.19 2.89
C ILE A 187 18.57 11.03 1.93
N ASP A 188 18.18 11.12 0.67
CA ASP A 188 18.47 10.10 -0.35
C ASP A 188 19.97 9.93 -0.58
N LYS A 189 20.74 11.03 -0.63
CA LYS A 189 22.21 10.97 -0.70
C LYS A 189 22.81 10.24 0.50
N GLN A 190 22.32 10.48 1.70
CA GLN A 190 22.76 9.79 2.90
C GLN A 190 22.42 8.29 2.85
N LYS A 191 21.20 7.94 2.40
CA LYS A 191 20.79 6.55 2.21
C LYS A 191 21.67 5.83 1.19
N VAL A 192 22.03 6.45 0.07
CA VAL A 192 22.93 5.88 -0.93
C VAL A 192 24.31 5.54 -0.33
N ILE A 193 24.86 6.40 0.53
CA ILE A 193 26.13 6.14 1.22
C ILE A 193 26.00 4.97 2.19
N GLN A 194 24.94 4.91 2.99
CA GLN A 194 24.67 3.80 3.91
C GLN A 194 24.46 2.47 3.17
N ARG A 195 23.81 2.50 2.01
CA ARG A 195 23.57 1.33 1.16
C ARG A 195 24.83 0.78 0.52
N LYS A 196 25.80 1.63 0.16
CA LYS A 196 27.11 1.17 -0.37
C LYS A 196 27.83 0.20 0.58
N ASN A 197 27.69 0.41 1.88
CA ASN A 197 28.28 -0.48 2.89
C ASN A 197 27.56 -1.84 3.02
N ARG A 198 26.32 -1.98 2.49
CA ARG A 198 25.54 -3.23 2.46
C ARG A 198 25.76 -4.05 1.18
N GLY A 199 26.66 -3.62 0.29
CA GLY A 199 26.79 -4.04 -1.11
C GLY A 199 27.23 -5.48 -1.40
N LYS A 200 27.50 -6.31 -0.37
CA LYS A 200 27.96 -7.69 -0.56
C LYS A 200 26.86 -8.75 -0.48
N LEU A 201 25.71 -8.44 0.11
CA LEU A 201 24.63 -9.41 0.30
C LEU A 201 23.60 -9.34 -0.83
N VAL A 202 23.04 -10.49 -1.18
CA VAL A 202 21.89 -10.56 -2.09
C VAL A 202 20.71 -9.83 -1.45
N ARG A 203 19.96 -9.07 -2.24
CA ARG A 203 18.80 -8.30 -1.80
C ARG A 203 17.53 -8.90 -2.34
N VAL A 204 16.60 -9.23 -1.46
CA VAL A 204 15.28 -9.77 -1.76
C VAL A 204 14.24 -8.77 -1.30
N ALA A 205 13.31 -8.38 -2.15
CA ALA A 205 12.22 -7.48 -1.78
C ALA A 205 10.87 -8.19 -1.84
N LEU A 206 10.09 -8.08 -0.76
CA LEU A 206 8.69 -8.51 -0.74
C LEU A 206 7.85 -7.43 -1.40
N VAL A 207 7.15 -7.78 -2.46
CA VAL A 207 6.22 -6.90 -3.19
C VAL A 207 4.85 -7.55 -3.25
N GLY A 208 3.81 -6.77 -3.46
CA GLY A 208 2.46 -7.29 -3.56
C GLY A 208 1.42 -6.28 -3.10
N TYR A 209 0.17 -6.60 -3.29
CA TYR A 209 -0.95 -5.75 -2.92
C TYR A 209 -1.02 -5.49 -1.41
N THR A 210 -1.81 -4.53 -0.96
CA THR A 210 -2.03 -4.31 0.47
C THR A 210 -2.71 -5.51 1.12
N ASN A 211 -2.39 -5.78 2.38
CA ASN A 211 -3.00 -6.85 3.20
C ASN A 211 -2.82 -8.30 2.68
N VAL A 212 -1.91 -8.58 1.74
CA VAL A 212 -1.63 -9.94 1.27
C VAL A 212 -0.75 -10.77 2.23
N GLY A 213 -0.28 -10.16 3.32
CA GLY A 213 0.53 -10.83 4.34
C GLY A 213 2.04 -10.67 4.19
N LYS A 214 2.55 -9.63 3.50
CA LYS A 214 3.99 -9.37 3.34
C LYS A 214 4.73 -9.26 4.67
N SER A 215 4.23 -8.41 5.58
CA SER A 215 4.85 -8.18 6.90
C SER A 215 4.77 -9.40 7.80
N THR A 216 3.68 -10.19 7.70
CA THR A 216 3.54 -11.48 8.38
C THR A 216 4.61 -12.46 7.89
N LEU A 217 4.79 -12.53 6.57
CA LEU A 217 5.81 -13.37 5.95
C LEU A 217 7.22 -12.93 6.34
N MET A 218 7.49 -11.62 6.37
CA MET A 218 8.75 -11.05 6.84
C MET A 218 9.08 -11.49 8.26
N ASN A 219 8.09 -11.40 9.19
CA ASN A 219 8.27 -11.82 10.57
C ASN A 219 8.54 -13.31 10.69
N LEU A 220 7.80 -14.12 9.92
CA LEU A 220 7.96 -15.56 9.91
C LEU A 220 9.35 -16.00 9.42
N LEU A 221 9.86 -15.36 8.37
CA LEU A 221 11.18 -15.68 7.80
C LEU A 221 12.34 -15.14 8.66
N SER A 222 12.12 -14.03 9.38
CA SER A 222 13.15 -13.40 10.23
C SER A 222 13.17 -13.86 11.68
N LYS A 223 12.33 -14.83 12.07
CA LYS A 223 12.16 -15.31 13.44
C LYS A 223 11.96 -14.18 14.47
N SER A 224 11.31 -13.08 14.08
CA SER A 224 11.14 -11.90 14.94
C SER A 224 9.67 -11.54 15.07
N ASP A 225 9.24 -11.22 16.28
CA ASP A 225 7.88 -10.83 16.62
C ASP A 225 7.68 -9.32 16.43
N VAL A 226 7.54 -8.85 15.19
CA VAL A 226 7.02 -7.51 14.95
C VAL A 226 5.53 -7.60 14.68
N PHE A 227 4.77 -6.81 15.40
CA PHE A 227 3.31 -6.76 15.31
C PHE A 227 2.85 -6.50 13.87
N ALA A 228 2.20 -7.47 13.26
CA ALA A 228 1.58 -7.34 11.93
C ALA A 228 0.09 -7.05 12.13
N GLU A 229 -0.34 -5.83 11.81
CA GLU A 229 -1.75 -5.44 11.86
C GLU A 229 -2.49 -5.90 10.60
N ASN A 230 -3.73 -6.35 10.77
CA ASN A 230 -4.65 -6.60 9.66
C ASN A 230 -5.31 -5.27 9.21
N LYS A 231 -4.49 -4.36 8.70
CA LYS A 231 -4.90 -3.04 8.20
C LYS A 231 -4.17 -2.73 6.92
N LEU A 232 -4.82 -1.95 6.04
CA LEU A 232 -4.16 -1.47 4.82
C LEU A 232 -2.98 -0.57 5.18
N PHE A 233 -1.90 -0.66 4.41
CA PHE A 233 -0.67 0.11 4.62
C PHE A 233 -0.07 -0.02 6.04
N ALA A 234 -0.14 -1.21 6.64
CA ALA A 234 0.47 -1.48 7.93
C ALA A 234 1.98 -1.15 7.93
N THR A 235 2.64 -1.36 6.79
CA THR A 235 4.05 -0.99 6.55
C THR A 235 4.11 0.17 5.56
N LEU A 236 4.51 1.35 6.03
CA LEU A 236 4.82 2.52 5.20
C LEU A 236 6.34 2.73 5.09
N ASP A 237 7.07 2.48 6.15
CA ASP A 237 8.53 2.54 6.18
C ASP A 237 9.13 1.18 5.81
N THR A 238 9.98 1.16 4.80
CA THR A 238 10.65 -0.08 4.38
C THR A 238 11.51 -0.63 5.51
N THR A 239 11.23 -1.85 5.90
CA THR A 239 12.03 -2.58 6.89
C THR A 239 12.97 -3.54 6.17
N VAL A 240 14.29 -3.43 6.41
CA VAL A 240 15.30 -4.33 5.84
C VAL A 240 15.90 -5.16 6.95
N ARG A 241 15.90 -6.48 6.79
CA ARG A 241 16.49 -7.41 7.76
C ARG A 241 17.49 -8.33 7.10
N LYS A 242 18.56 -8.64 7.82
CA LYS A 242 19.51 -9.67 7.42
C LYS A 242 18.93 -11.02 7.87
N ILE A 243 18.75 -11.93 6.93
CA ILE A 243 18.26 -13.29 7.15
C ILE A 243 19.32 -14.25 6.64
N ALA A 244 19.51 -15.37 7.31
CA ALA A 244 20.30 -16.48 6.83
C ALA A 244 19.40 -17.70 6.67
N ILE A 245 19.41 -18.30 5.49
CA ILE A 245 18.79 -19.60 5.26
C ILE A 245 19.92 -20.58 4.98
N LYS A 246 20.04 -21.62 5.81
CA LYS A 246 21.21 -22.51 5.81
C LYS A 246 22.49 -21.67 5.96
N ASN A 247 23.35 -21.66 4.94
CA ASN A 247 24.63 -20.95 4.94
C ASN A 247 24.67 -19.70 4.04
N VAL A 248 23.53 -19.24 3.53
CA VAL A 248 23.47 -18.07 2.64
C VAL A 248 22.74 -16.92 3.32
N PRO A 249 23.47 -15.87 3.75
CA PRO A 249 22.85 -14.66 4.26
C PRO A 249 22.43 -13.74 3.10
N PHE A 250 21.27 -13.13 3.25
CA PHE A 250 20.74 -12.14 2.34
C PHE A 250 19.95 -11.07 3.09
N LEU A 251 19.65 -9.96 2.42
CA LEU A 251 18.79 -8.90 2.96
C LEU A 251 17.39 -9.11 2.44
N LEU A 252 16.42 -9.18 3.34
CA LEU A 252 15.00 -9.20 3.02
C LEU A 252 14.39 -7.84 3.37
N ALA A 253 13.74 -7.21 2.38
CA ALA A 253 13.08 -5.93 2.53
C ALA A 253 11.56 -6.12 2.45
N ASP A 254 10.82 -5.64 3.46
CA ASP A 254 9.37 -5.47 3.41
C ASP A 254 9.07 -4.09 2.82
N THR A 255 8.17 -4.03 1.85
CA THR A 255 7.84 -2.81 1.14
C THR A 255 6.40 -2.39 1.35
N VAL A 256 6.09 -1.14 1.01
CA VAL A 256 4.72 -0.62 1.03
C VAL A 256 3.84 -1.47 0.11
N GLY A 257 2.64 -1.81 0.58
CA GLY A 257 1.66 -2.52 -0.23
C GLY A 257 1.15 -1.65 -1.38
N PHE A 258 1.02 -2.25 -2.55
CA PHE A 258 0.37 -1.59 -3.69
C PHE A 258 -1.15 -1.61 -3.53
N ILE A 259 -1.80 -0.67 -4.15
CA ILE A 259 -3.25 -0.55 -4.16
C ILE A 259 -3.70 0.01 -5.51
N ARG A 260 -4.93 -0.26 -5.89
CA ARG A 260 -5.56 0.28 -7.09
C ARG A 260 -5.66 1.82 -7.01
N LYS A 261 -5.53 2.50 -8.13
CA LYS A 261 -5.60 3.98 -8.23
C LYS A 261 -4.63 4.69 -7.26
N LEU A 262 -3.41 4.12 -7.06
CA LEU A 262 -2.40 4.79 -6.24
C LEU A 262 -2.05 6.14 -6.88
N PRO A 263 -2.17 7.26 -6.14
CA PRO A 263 -1.93 8.59 -6.71
C PRO A 263 -0.51 8.75 -7.26
N HIS A 264 -0.38 9.30 -8.47
CA HIS A 264 0.93 9.52 -9.11
C HIS A 264 1.89 10.36 -8.27
N HIS A 265 1.38 11.37 -7.58
CA HIS A 265 2.18 12.19 -6.65
C HIS A 265 2.77 11.38 -5.51
N LEU A 266 2.04 10.37 -5.03
CA LEU A 266 2.55 9.42 -4.03
C LEU A 266 3.63 8.53 -4.62
N VAL A 267 3.43 7.96 -5.81
CA VAL A 267 4.45 7.14 -6.49
C VAL A 267 5.75 7.92 -6.64
N GLU A 268 5.70 9.19 -7.06
CA GLU A 268 6.88 10.06 -7.13
C GLU A 268 7.52 10.33 -5.77
N SER A 269 6.71 10.61 -4.76
CA SER A 269 7.21 10.87 -3.40
C SER A 269 7.81 9.61 -2.78
N PHE A 270 7.26 8.43 -3.08
CA PHE A 270 7.74 7.14 -2.57
C PHE A 270 8.80 6.46 -3.42
N LYS A 271 9.30 7.11 -4.50
CA LYS A 271 10.39 6.55 -5.32
C LYS A 271 11.55 6.02 -4.47
N SER A 272 11.94 6.73 -3.41
CA SER A 272 13.04 6.30 -2.54
C SER A 272 12.68 5.15 -1.59
N THR A 273 11.41 4.95 -1.28
CA THR A 273 10.92 3.78 -0.54
C THR A 273 10.87 2.57 -1.49
N LEU A 274 10.50 2.81 -2.74
CA LEU A 274 10.54 1.82 -3.82
C LEU A 274 11.95 1.57 -4.37
N ASP A 275 12.96 2.34 -3.95
CA ASP A 275 14.37 2.09 -4.29
C ASP A 275 14.84 0.72 -3.80
N GLU A 276 14.34 0.20 -2.67
CA GLU A 276 14.67 -1.15 -2.22
C GLU A 276 14.15 -2.21 -3.22
N VAL A 277 13.00 -1.97 -3.86
CA VAL A 277 12.48 -2.81 -4.95
C VAL A 277 13.34 -2.67 -6.20
N ARG A 278 13.73 -1.43 -6.55
CA ARG A 278 14.57 -1.14 -7.71
C ARG A 278 15.97 -1.74 -7.56
N GLU A 279 16.52 -1.76 -6.36
CA GLU A 279 17.85 -2.30 -6.06
C GLU A 279 17.84 -3.80 -5.68
N ALA A 280 16.66 -4.40 -5.51
CA ALA A 280 16.54 -5.82 -5.22
C ALA A 280 17.08 -6.67 -6.38
N ASP A 281 17.71 -7.77 -6.02
CA ASP A 281 18.20 -8.80 -6.95
C ASP A 281 17.12 -9.81 -7.29
N VAL A 282 16.21 -10.07 -6.32
CA VAL A 282 15.05 -10.97 -6.44
C VAL A 282 13.83 -10.28 -5.91
N LEU A 283 12.72 -10.41 -6.60
CA LEU A 283 11.42 -9.98 -6.13
C LEU A 283 10.60 -11.19 -5.65
N VAL A 284 10.01 -11.07 -4.49
CA VAL A 284 9.02 -12.04 -3.97
C VAL A 284 7.66 -11.38 -4.05
N HIS A 285 6.88 -11.77 -5.05
CA HIS A 285 5.54 -11.22 -5.26
C HIS A 285 4.53 -12.03 -4.47
N VAL A 286 4.07 -11.46 -3.36
CA VAL A 286 3.08 -12.07 -2.46
C VAL A 286 1.68 -11.71 -2.93
N VAL A 287 0.82 -12.72 -3.08
CA VAL A 287 -0.55 -12.61 -3.59
C VAL A 287 -1.50 -13.28 -2.61
N ASP A 288 -2.63 -12.68 -2.35
CA ASP A 288 -3.72 -13.26 -1.56
C ASP A 288 -4.62 -14.09 -2.48
N ILE A 289 -4.46 -15.41 -2.46
CA ILE A 289 -5.21 -16.31 -3.33
C ILE A 289 -6.69 -16.45 -2.92
N SER A 290 -7.03 -16.10 -1.69
CA SER A 290 -8.41 -16.14 -1.20
C SER A 290 -9.27 -14.99 -1.75
N HIS A 291 -8.62 -13.94 -2.29
CA HIS A 291 -9.33 -12.81 -2.88
C HIS A 291 -9.86 -13.16 -4.28
N PRO A 292 -11.14 -12.90 -4.60
CA PRO A 292 -11.72 -13.26 -5.90
C PRO A 292 -10.99 -12.61 -7.09
N ASN A 293 -10.48 -11.39 -6.96
CA ASN A 293 -9.79 -10.64 -8.01
C ASN A 293 -8.26 -10.59 -7.84
N PHE A 294 -7.63 -11.68 -7.34
CA PHE A 294 -6.18 -11.69 -7.14
C PHE A 294 -5.38 -11.50 -8.46
N GLU A 295 -5.92 -11.90 -9.61
CA GLU A 295 -5.26 -11.70 -10.90
C GLU A 295 -5.20 -10.22 -11.28
N GLU A 296 -6.29 -9.46 -11.06
CA GLU A 296 -6.28 -8.00 -11.24
C GLU A 296 -5.27 -7.34 -10.30
N GLN A 297 -5.20 -7.80 -9.03
CA GLN A 297 -4.20 -7.32 -8.09
C GLN A 297 -2.77 -7.59 -8.57
N ILE A 298 -2.51 -8.76 -9.17
CA ILE A 298 -1.21 -9.08 -9.80
C ILE A 298 -0.91 -8.09 -10.93
N GLU A 299 -1.88 -7.78 -11.78
CA GLU A 299 -1.71 -6.82 -12.89
C GLU A 299 -1.41 -5.41 -12.39
N VAL A 300 -2.12 -4.94 -11.36
CA VAL A 300 -1.87 -3.63 -10.72
C VAL A 300 -0.44 -3.55 -10.18
N VAL A 301 0.01 -4.60 -9.48
CA VAL A 301 1.37 -4.67 -8.95
C VAL A 301 2.40 -4.69 -10.08
N ASN A 302 2.20 -5.52 -11.10
CA ASN A 302 3.12 -5.62 -12.24
C ASN A 302 3.23 -4.30 -13.00
N LYS A 303 2.11 -3.60 -13.22
CA LYS A 303 2.10 -2.27 -13.85
C LYS A 303 2.90 -1.27 -13.03
N THR A 304 2.66 -1.22 -11.73
CA THR A 304 3.38 -0.30 -10.84
C THR A 304 4.87 -0.65 -10.76
N LEU A 305 5.23 -1.92 -10.73
CA LEU A 305 6.63 -2.36 -10.78
C LEU A 305 7.32 -1.95 -12.09
N ALA A 306 6.63 -2.05 -13.23
CA ALA A 306 7.14 -1.59 -14.51
C ALA A 306 7.39 -0.08 -14.52
N ASP A 307 6.52 0.72 -13.91
CA ASP A 307 6.67 2.18 -13.79
C ASP A 307 7.85 2.56 -12.87
N VAL A 308 8.11 1.78 -11.81
CA VAL A 308 9.16 2.05 -10.81
C VAL A 308 10.53 1.55 -11.26
N CYS A 309 10.59 0.30 -11.74
CA CYS A 309 11.84 -0.39 -12.08
C CYS A 309 12.21 -0.28 -13.56
N GLY A 310 11.30 0.20 -14.41
CA GLY A 310 11.42 0.06 -15.86
C GLY A 310 11.23 -1.41 -16.29
N LYS A 311 11.57 -1.70 -17.54
CA LYS A 311 11.65 -3.10 -18.01
C LYS A 311 12.88 -3.74 -17.39
N SER A 312 12.69 -4.48 -16.31
CA SER A 312 13.75 -5.15 -15.55
C SER A 312 13.52 -6.66 -15.62
N ASP A 313 14.52 -7.41 -16.06
CA ASP A 313 14.51 -8.88 -16.10
C ASP A 313 14.85 -9.51 -14.74
N LYS A 314 14.38 -8.91 -13.65
CA LYS A 314 14.64 -9.44 -12.32
C LYS A 314 13.89 -10.76 -12.11
N PRO A 315 14.54 -11.76 -11.50
CA PRO A 315 13.84 -12.97 -11.13
C PRO A 315 12.73 -12.69 -10.12
N VAL A 316 11.55 -13.23 -10.40
CA VAL A 316 10.36 -13.11 -9.56
C VAL A 316 9.97 -14.47 -9.04
N ILE A 317 9.79 -14.59 -7.72
CA ILE A 317 9.16 -15.75 -7.07
C ILE A 317 7.73 -15.33 -6.70
N MET A 318 6.74 -16.02 -7.28
CA MET A 318 5.33 -15.80 -6.93
C MET A 318 4.99 -16.58 -5.67
N VAL A 319 4.38 -15.91 -4.68
CA VAL A 319 3.96 -16.53 -3.43
C VAL A 319 2.47 -16.33 -3.25
N PHE A 320 1.70 -17.38 -3.51
CA PHE A 320 0.27 -17.40 -3.27
C PHE A 320 0.00 -17.72 -1.79
N ASN A 321 -0.32 -16.69 -1.03
CA ASN A 321 -0.56 -16.76 0.40
C ASN A 321 -2.05 -16.92 0.72
N LYS A 322 -2.37 -17.24 1.96
CA LYS A 322 -3.71 -17.43 2.51
C LYS A 322 -4.48 -18.62 1.91
N ILE A 323 -3.78 -19.71 1.59
CA ILE A 323 -4.45 -20.96 1.14
C ILE A 323 -5.41 -21.51 2.18
N ASP A 324 -5.24 -21.16 3.46
CA ASP A 324 -6.12 -21.47 4.58
C ASP A 324 -7.51 -20.82 4.46
N ALA A 325 -7.59 -19.67 3.80
CA ALA A 325 -8.83 -18.94 3.57
C ALA A 325 -9.39 -19.15 2.15
N PHE A 326 -8.71 -19.95 1.32
CA PHE A 326 -9.18 -20.24 -0.03
C PHE A 326 -10.42 -21.14 0.02
N SER A 327 -11.48 -20.72 -0.69
CA SER A 327 -12.71 -21.46 -0.83
C SER A 327 -13.04 -21.62 -2.31
N TYR A 328 -13.65 -22.75 -2.68
CA TYR A 328 -14.19 -22.98 -4.01
C TYR A 328 -15.53 -23.69 -3.91
N THR A 329 -16.38 -23.45 -4.88
CA THR A 329 -17.68 -24.10 -4.98
C THR A 329 -17.62 -25.13 -6.11
N PRO A 330 -17.68 -26.45 -5.81
CA PRO A 330 -17.71 -27.45 -6.85
C PRO A 330 -18.90 -27.20 -7.78
N LYS A 331 -18.67 -27.26 -9.10
CA LYS A 331 -19.71 -27.08 -10.07
C LYS A 331 -20.57 -28.39 -10.11
N ASP A 332 -21.90 -28.19 -10.12
CA ASP A 332 -22.82 -29.31 -10.30
C ASP A 332 -22.57 -29.92 -11.68
N PRO A 333 -22.47 -31.27 -11.80
CA PRO A 333 -22.34 -31.97 -13.07
C PRO A 333 -23.44 -31.65 -14.09
N ASP A 334 -24.63 -31.31 -13.62
CA ASP A 334 -25.80 -30.99 -14.45
C ASP A 334 -25.88 -29.47 -14.80
N ASP A 335 -24.97 -28.62 -14.26
CA ASP A 335 -24.92 -27.23 -14.61
C ASP A 335 -24.14 -26.97 -15.91
N LEU A 336 -24.88 -26.58 -16.96
CA LEU A 336 -24.34 -26.29 -18.29
C LEU A 336 -23.77 -24.87 -18.45
N THR A 337 -23.81 -24.03 -17.41
CA THR A 337 -23.18 -22.69 -17.47
C THR A 337 -21.67 -22.83 -17.64
N PRO A 338 -20.97 -21.85 -18.21
CA PRO A 338 -19.49 -21.87 -18.20
C PRO A 338 -18.95 -21.95 -16.76
N ALA A 339 -17.89 -22.72 -16.54
CA ALA A 339 -17.21 -22.75 -15.27
C ALA A 339 -16.67 -21.34 -14.94
N THR A 340 -17.03 -20.83 -13.78
CA THR A 340 -16.50 -19.58 -13.25
C THR A 340 -15.23 -19.88 -12.43
N ARG A 341 -14.53 -18.86 -12.03
CA ARG A 341 -13.35 -18.97 -11.22
C ARG A 341 -13.60 -19.62 -9.84
N GLU A 342 -14.79 -19.39 -9.28
CA GLU A 342 -15.22 -20.01 -8.02
C GLU A 342 -15.31 -21.52 -8.09
N ASN A 343 -15.37 -22.08 -9.30
CA ASN A 343 -15.43 -23.52 -9.52
C ASN A 343 -14.03 -24.17 -9.67
N VAL A 344 -12.95 -23.40 -9.64
CA VAL A 344 -11.58 -23.91 -9.78
C VAL A 344 -11.05 -24.36 -8.43
N SER A 345 -10.68 -25.63 -8.31
CA SER A 345 -10.08 -26.16 -7.08
C SER A 345 -8.63 -25.69 -6.90
N LEU A 346 -8.16 -25.65 -5.65
CA LEU A 346 -6.78 -25.27 -5.35
C LEU A 346 -5.72 -26.08 -6.12
N PRO A 347 -5.83 -27.44 -6.26
CA PRO A 347 -4.89 -28.22 -7.05
C PRO A 347 -4.85 -27.87 -8.54
N GLU A 348 -6.00 -27.52 -9.13
CA GLU A 348 -6.08 -27.08 -10.53
C GLU A 348 -5.42 -25.73 -10.72
N LEU A 349 -5.67 -24.81 -9.80
CA LEU A 349 -5.07 -23.48 -9.79
C LEU A 349 -3.55 -23.58 -9.63
N GLN A 350 -3.07 -24.44 -8.73
CA GLN A 350 -1.64 -24.74 -8.55
C GLN A 350 -0.99 -25.23 -9.84
N ARG A 351 -1.59 -26.20 -10.52
CA ARG A 351 -1.06 -26.73 -11.80
C ARG A 351 -0.97 -25.63 -12.87
N THR A 352 -2.00 -24.78 -12.95
CA THR A 352 -2.07 -23.70 -13.93
C THR A 352 -0.95 -22.69 -13.70
N TRP A 353 -0.76 -22.23 -12.46
CA TRP A 353 0.24 -21.24 -12.14
C TRP A 353 1.66 -21.79 -12.12
N MET A 354 1.87 -23.06 -11.69
CA MET A 354 3.17 -23.73 -11.79
C MET A 354 3.63 -23.81 -13.25
N SER A 355 2.71 -24.14 -14.17
CA SER A 355 3.00 -24.17 -15.60
C SER A 355 3.31 -22.79 -16.17
N ARG A 356 2.56 -21.74 -15.76
CA ARG A 356 2.76 -20.36 -16.24
C ARG A 356 4.09 -19.73 -15.76
N MET A 357 4.56 -20.13 -14.59
CA MET A 357 5.71 -19.53 -13.91
C MET A 357 6.96 -20.41 -13.89
N ASP A 358 7.02 -21.44 -14.75
CA ASP A 358 8.14 -22.41 -14.79
C ASP A 358 8.54 -22.90 -13.38
N ASN A 359 7.55 -23.26 -12.57
CA ASN A 359 7.70 -23.67 -11.17
C ASN A 359 8.28 -22.58 -10.23
N ASN A 360 8.38 -21.31 -10.64
CA ASN A 360 8.81 -20.20 -9.78
C ASN A 360 7.66 -19.66 -8.91
N CYS A 361 6.76 -20.51 -8.44
CA CYS A 361 5.69 -20.14 -7.53
C CYS A 361 5.59 -21.13 -6.36
N VAL A 362 5.02 -20.65 -5.23
CA VAL A 362 4.77 -21.41 -4.00
C VAL A 362 3.41 -21.02 -3.46
N PHE A 363 2.68 -22.01 -2.93
CA PHE A 363 1.37 -21.82 -2.31
C PHE A 363 1.49 -22.05 -0.81
N ILE A 364 1.26 -21.00 -0.01
CA ILE A 364 1.53 -21.01 1.43
C ILE A 364 0.33 -20.53 2.27
N SER A 365 0.31 -20.91 3.53
CA SER A 365 -0.37 -20.16 4.58
C SER A 365 0.68 -19.60 5.54
N ALA A 366 0.86 -18.28 5.53
CA ALA A 366 1.73 -17.61 6.49
C ALA A 366 1.14 -17.68 7.92
N LYS A 367 -0.19 -17.74 8.05
CA LYS A 367 -0.91 -17.87 9.32
C LYS A 367 -0.67 -19.24 9.95
N ASP A 368 -0.91 -20.31 9.20
CA ASP A 368 -0.83 -21.70 9.67
C ASP A 368 0.55 -22.32 9.43
N LYS A 369 1.51 -21.52 8.91
CA LYS A 369 2.88 -21.93 8.60
C LYS A 369 2.98 -23.10 7.63
N LEU A 370 2.03 -23.23 6.70
CA LEU A 370 2.01 -24.29 5.69
C LEU A 370 2.95 -23.93 4.53
N ASN A 371 3.72 -24.91 4.05
CA ASN A 371 4.64 -24.84 2.90
C ASN A 371 5.74 -23.75 3.01
N ILE A 372 6.05 -23.29 4.22
CA ILE A 372 7.09 -22.27 4.45
C ILE A 372 8.48 -22.80 4.13
N GLU A 373 8.76 -24.06 4.39
CA GLU A 373 10.04 -24.67 4.07
C GLU A 373 10.30 -24.76 2.54
N GLU A 374 9.26 -24.98 1.74
CA GLU A 374 9.36 -24.92 0.28
C GLU A 374 9.75 -23.51 -0.18
N LEU A 375 9.13 -22.48 0.39
CA LEU A 375 9.49 -21.08 0.11
C LEU A 375 10.93 -20.78 0.51
N LYS A 376 11.37 -21.20 1.71
CA LYS A 376 12.75 -21.04 2.16
C LYS A 376 13.75 -21.72 1.21
N GLN A 377 13.41 -22.91 0.71
CA GLN A 377 14.23 -23.63 -0.23
C GLN A 377 14.39 -22.86 -1.55
N LYS A 378 13.31 -22.33 -2.13
CA LYS A 378 13.37 -21.51 -3.35
C LYS A 378 14.15 -20.20 -3.16
N LEU A 379 13.95 -19.54 -2.02
CA LEU A 379 14.74 -18.34 -1.66
C LEU A 379 16.22 -18.65 -1.53
N TYR A 380 16.55 -19.77 -0.89
CA TYR A 380 17.92 -20.24 -0.76
C TYR A 380 18.57 -20.50 -2.12
N GLU A 381 17.90 -21.22 -3.00
CA GLU A 381 18.40 -21.55 -4.34
C GLU A 381 18.69 -20.29 -5.16
N LYS A 382 17.74 -19.34 -5.20
CA LYS A 382 17.94 -18.08 -5.92
C LYS A 382 19.00 -17.18 -5.29
N ALA A 383 19.00 -17.05 -3.97
CA ALA A 383 20.04 -16.26 -3.28
C ALA A 383 21.43 -16.87 -3.46
N ARG A 384 21.54 -18.21 -3.42
CA ARG A 384 22.80 -18.92 -3.68
C ARG A 384 23.30 -18.73 -5.11
N GLU A 385 22.41 -18.87 -6.11
CA GLU A 385 22.73 -18.67 -7.52
C GLU A 385 23.38 -17.29 -7.73
N ILE A 386 22.70 -16.22 -7.32
CA ILE A 386 23.18 -14.84 -7.46
C ILE A 386 24.44 -14.58 -6.63
N HIS A 387 24.52 -15.17 -5.43
CA HIS A 387 25.71 -15.02 -4.59
C HIS A 387 26.94 -15.66 -5.24
N THR A 388 26.79 -16.86 -5.81
CA THR A 388 27.88 -17.58 -6.49
C THR A 388 28.34 -16.84 -7.75
N GLU A 389 27.44 -16.27 -8.52
CA GLU A 389 27.78 -15.45 -9.69
C GLU A 389 28.58 -14.19 -9.30
N ARG A 390 28.20 -13.53 -8.20
CA ARG A 390 28.90 -12.31 -7.73
C ARG A 390 30.25 -12.60 -7.04
N PHE A 391 30.34 -13.70 -6.36
CA PHE A 391 31.47 -14.06 -5.51
C PHE A 391 31.93 -15.51 -5.73
N PRO A 392 32.44 -15.83 -6.90
CA PRO A 392 32.78 -17.20 -7.28
C PRO A 392 33.90 -17.84 -6.41
N TYR A 393 34.65 -17.01 -5.65
CA TYR A 393 35.78 -17.45 -4.80
C TYR A 393 35.52 -17.20 -3.31
N ASN A 394 34.27 -17.06 -2.88
CA ASN A 394 33.97 -16.75 -1.50
C ASN A 394 33.63 -18.01 -0.69
N ASP A 395 34.46 -18.33 0.34
CA ASP A 395 34.26 -19.46 1.26
C ASP A 395 33.03 -19.35 2.16
N PHE A 396 32.28 -18.28 2.03
CA PHE A 396 31.08 -17.97 2.79
C PHE A 396 30.01 -19.07 2.73
N LEU A 397 29.96 -19.83 1.63
CA LEU A 397 29.06 -20.96 1.42
C LEU A 397 29.35 -22.18 2.32
N TYR A 398 30.48 -22.22 3.00
CA TYR A 398 30.91 -23.35 3.82
C TYR A 398 30.71 -23.12 5.32
N GLN A 399 30.39 -21.90 5.76
CA GLN A 399 30.11 -21.63 7.17
C GLN A 399 28.64 -21.93 7.49
N LYS A 400 28.41 -22.83 8.45
CA LYS A 400 27.07 -23.09 8.97
C LYS A 400 26.73 -21.97 10.00
N TYR A 401 25.81 -21.09 9.65
CA TYR A 401 25.36 -20.02 10.55
C TYR A 401 24.44 -20.52 11.69
N GLU A 402 23.87 -21.73 11.56
CA GLU A 402 23.03 -22.34 12.60
C GLU A 402 23.82 -22.65 13.89
N ASP A 403 25.14 -22.87 13.79
CA ASP A 403 25.98 -23.20 14.94
C ASP A 403 26.37 -21.96 15.79
N LEU A 404 26.06 -20.74 15.35
CA LEU A 404 26.42 -19.51 16.09
C LEU A 404 25.28 -19.00 16.98
N GLU A 405 24.01 -19.37 16.69
CA GLU A 405 22.85 -18.97 17.52
C GLU A 405 22.73 -19.86 18.77
N ASP A 406 23.06 -21.16 18.69
CA ASP A 406 23.07 -22.08 19.84
C ASP A 406 24.18 -21.77 20.86
N GLN A 407 25.25 -21.10 20.46
CA GLN A 407 26.34 -20.70 21.37
C GLN A 407 26.05 -19.38 22.12
N ALA A 408 25.11 -18.56 21.63
CA ALA A 408 24.71 -17.32 22.29
C ALA A 408 23.69 -17.56 23.43
N GLU A 409 22.91 -18.67 23.37
CA GLU A 409 21.95 -19.02 24.43
C GLU A 409 22.60 -19.77 25.61
N ASP A 410 23.75 -20.42 25.41
CA ASP A 410 24.47 -21.12 26.48
C ASP A 410 25.49 -20.22 27.23
N GLY A 411 25.78 -19.01 26.72
CA GLY A 411 26.71 -18.06 27.33
C GLY A 411 26.18 -17.23 28.50
N ASP A 412 24.88 -17.19 28.71
CA ASP A 412 24.24 -16.36 29.77
C ASP A 412 23.89 -17.14 31.06
N LYS A 413 24.43 -18.35 31.21
CA LYS A 413 24.37 -19.12 32.45
C LYS A 413 25.75 -19.31 33.06
N VAL A 414 26.40 -18.24 33.49
CA VAL A 414 27.56 -18.31 34.35
C VAL A 414 27.37 -17.44 35.58
N GLU A 415 27.03 -18.17 36.68
CA GLU A 415 27.47 -17.98 38.06
C GLU A 415 27.16 -16.62 38.74
N ASP A 416 25.97 -16.53 39.35
CA ASP A 416 25.87 -15.94 40.68
C ASP A 416 26.45 -16.99 41.69
N GLY A 417 27.71 -16.96 41.93
CA GLY A 417 28.41 -17.71 42.94
C GLY A 417 28.75 -16.79 44.11
N ASP A 418 28.13 -17.10 45.22
CA ASP A 418 28.38 -16.60 46.56
C ASP A 418 29.82 -16.22 46.84
N ASN A 419 30.03 -15.05 47.38
CA ASN A 419 31.12 -14.75 48.30
C ASN A 419 30.59 -13.92 49.49
N GLU A 420 30.07 -14.64 50.47
CA GLU A 420 30.20 -14.28 51.86
C GLU A 420 31.63 -14.61 52.32
N ASP A 421 32.15 -13.80 53.26
CA ASP A 421 33.34 -13.90 54.09
C ASP A 421 34.66 -13.29 53.58
N LEU A 422 34.91 -12.05 53.96
CA LEU A 422 35.92 -11.61 54.97
C LEU A 422 36.10 -10.10 54.92
#